data_218326f11ba4bdb5803754e0b3645edf
#
_entry.id   218326f11ba4bdb5803754e0b3645edf
#
_cell.length_a   1.000
_cell.length_b   1.000
_cell.length_c   1.000
_cell.angle_alpha   90.00
_cell.angle_beta   90.00
_cell.angle_gamma   90.00
#
_symmetry.space_group_name_H-M   'P 1'
#
loop_
_entity.id
_entity.type
_entity.pdbx_description
1 polymer ?
#
loop_
_entity_poly.entity_id
_entity_poly.type
_entity_poly.pdbx_seq_one_letter_code
_entity_poly.pdbx_strand_id
1 'polypeptide(L)'
;FRRMTRYEYKYAMQDLLGLPHDFSRDLPPETSSEDGFKNSSDMLQMTAGQFAQYRAQARRALELATVRGDRPPPVYYGLSMRGFTERFEAKYAAAVKRTREKVQKEGLSVEEVLKAEKEKFSLNPGRAYFKDLVTGQGIGPSWSYNGAKHAWTPTTTKPEVPPVSPDIVMIPANARYIIDVGDGLPDVGNMRVRIRAARYSAEEKHSPTLRLYFGNQASNDSRVAVRAGEHDITVTAHPDKPEFYHWDVRLSEIARNAYRHITTLGDLPNPAEFFHIRNVSSKKVAVQIDYVEIAAPTFDQWPPESHTRIFLGGQGKANEEKYARKVLMQFMRRAWRRPAAGSEIDQKLTLLAKLRPQCEDCLLYTSDAADE
;
A
#
# COMPACT_ATOMS: atom_id res chain seq x y z
N PHE A 1 -1.51 19.79 35.11
CA PHE A 1 -1.80 19.15 33.82
C PHE A 1 -0.49 18.70 33.19
N ARG A 2 -0.36 17.39 32.88
CA ARG A 2 0.73 16.88 32.08
C ARG A 2 0.24 16.54 30.65
N ARG A 3 1.10 16.64 29.66
CA ARG A 3 0.82 16.11 28.33
C ARG A 3 0.85 14.57 28.36
N MET A 4 0.20 13.95 27.40
CA MET A 4 0.34 12.51 27.19
C MET A 4 1.73 12.18 26.67
N THR A 5 2.28 11.06 27.07
CA THR A 5 3.43 10.45 26.39
C THR A 5 3.03 10.03 24.98
N ARG A 6 4.01 9.81 24.09
CA ARG A 6 3.75 9.30 22.74
C ARG A 6 2.96 7.99 22.78
N TYR A 7 3.32 7.11 23.70
CA TYR A 7 2.64 5.84 23.90
C TYR A 7 1.18 6.02 24.33
N GLU A 8 0.91 6.85 25.33
CA GLU A 8 -0.45 7.15 25.78
C GLU A 8 -1.28 7.82 24.68
N TYR A 9 -0.68 8.75 23.90
CA TYR A 9 -1.35 9.42 22.81
C TYR A 9 -1.71 8.44 21.68
N LYS A 10 -0.77 7.57 21.29
CA LYS A 10 -1.00 6.53 20.30
C LYS A 10 -2.24 5.71 20.64
N TYR A 11 -2.27 5.10 21.80
CA TYR A 11 -3.41 4.25 22.20
C TYR A 11 -4.70 5.02 22.42
N ALA A 12 -4.62 6.25 22.94
CA ALA A 12 -5.79 7.10 23.08
C ALA A 12 -6.43 7.44 21.73
N MET A 13 -5.63 7.74 20.72
CA MET A 13 -6.11 8.03 19.37
C MET A 13 -6.63 6.77 18.67
N GLN A 14 -5.96 5.64 18.83
CA GLN A 14 -6.42 4.35 18.29
C GLN A 14 -7.78 3.95 18.90
N ASP A 15 -7.94 4.07 20.20
CA ASP A 15 -9.21 3.80 20.87
C ASP A 15 -10.32 4.77 20.44
N LEU A 16 -10.02 6.07 20.38
CA LEU A 16 -11.00 7.11 20.05
C LEU A 16 -11.54 6.93 18.63
N LEU A 17 -10.66 6.68 17.67
CA LEU A 17 -10.99 6.70 16.24
C LEU A 17 -11.20 5.30 15.64
N GLY A 18 -10.77 4.24 16.30
CA GLY A 18 -10.82 2.88 15.74
C GLY A 18 -9.83 2.66 14.61
N LEU A 19 -8.79 3.49 14.50
CA LEU A 19 -7.73 3.37 13.51
C LEU A 19 -6.48 2.82 14.18
N PRO A 20 -5.89 1.70 13.74
CA PRO A 20 -4.65 1.18 14.32
C PRO A 20 -3.40 1.97 13.89
N HIS A 21 -3.57 3.18 13.34
CA HIS A 21 -2.49 4.07 12.92
C HIS A 21 -1.71 4.65 14.09
N ASP A 22 -0.39 4.80 13.96
CA ASP A 22 0.47 5.43 14.97
C ASP A 22 0.59 6.95 14.75
N PHE A 23 -0.35 7.71 15.29
CA PHE A 23 -0.36 9.17 15.25
C PHE A 23 0.69 9.83 16.15
N SER A 24 1.47 9.06 16.93
CA SER A 24 2.49 9.60 17.81
C SER A 24 3.87 9.68 17.16
N ARG A 25 4.05 9.12 15.97
CA ARG A 25 5.34 8.96 15.30
C ARG A 25 6.07 10.29 15.09
N ASP A 26 5.31 11.34 14.75
CA ASP A 26 5.83 12.69 14.47
C ASP A 26 5.83 13.61 15.71
N LEU A 27 5.44 13.11 16.88
CA LEU A 27 5.49 13.87 18.11
C LEU A 27 6.90 13.81 18.72
N PRO A 28 7.33 14.89 19.40
CA PRO A 28 8.62 14.92 20.07
C PRO A 28 8.73 13.81 21.13
N PRO A 29 9.88 13.14 21.23
CA PRO A 29 10.10 12.12 22.25
C PRO A 29 10.04 12.72 23.67
N GLU A 30 9.75 11.87 24.66
CA GLU A 30 9.83 12.23 26.04
C GLU A 30 11.28 12.26 26.51
N THR A 31 11.61 13.24 27.36
CA THR A 31 12.81 13.22 28.19
C THR A 31 12.55 12.34 29.42
N SER A 32 13.55 11.60 29.85
CA SER A 32 13.48 10.83 31.09
C SER A 32 13.74 11.74 32.31
N SER A 33 13.05 11.47 33.42
CA SER A 33 13.41 12.07 34.72
C SER A 33 14.78 11.54 35.21
N GLU A 34 15.31 12.11 36.27
CA GLU A 34 16.54 11.61 36.93
C GLU A 34 16.41 10.14 37.32
N ASP A 35 15.23 9.69 37.71
CA ASP A 35 14.91 8.29 38.03
C ASP A 35 14.64 7.40 36.80
N GLY A 36 14.81 7.92 35.58
CA GLY A 36 14.59 7.19 34.33
C GLY A 36 13.14 7.07 33.86
N PHE A 37 12.17 7.65 34.58
CA PHE A 37 10.77 7.60 34.18
C PHE A 37 10.42 8.64 33.10
N LYS A 38 9.66 8.21 32.09
CA LYS A 38 9.19 9.06 30.98
C LYS A 38 7.82 9.68 31.20
N ASN A 39 7.14 9.35 32.29
CA ASN A 39 5.78 9.78 32.60
C ASN A 39 5.70 10.77 33.78
N SER A 40 6.83 11.33 34.19
CA SER A 40 6.85 12.36 35.25
C SER A 40 6.12 13.62 34.80
N SER A 41 5.26 14.17 35.68
CA SER A 41 4.51 15.40 35.40
C SER A 41 5.40 16.61 35.14
N ASP A 42 6.55 16.67 35.78
CA ASP A 42 7.48 17.78 35.67
C ASP A 42 8.18 17.81 34.30
N MET A 43 8.37 16.63 33.71
CA MET A 43 9.00 16.48 32.38
C MET A 43 7.98 16.59 31.25
N LEU A 44 6.69 16.40 31.52
CA LEU A 44 5.62 16.37 30.52
C LEU A 44 4.84 17.69 30.43
N GLN A 45 5.56 18.81 30.50
CA GLN A 45 4.99 20.12 30.20
C GLN A 45 4.73 20.28 28.72
N MET A 46 3.78 21.12 28.36
CA MET A 46 3.40 21.38 26.96
C MET A 46 3.85 22.78 26.54
N THR A 47 4.73 22.85 25.56
CA THR A 47 5.08 24.10 24.92
C THR A 47 4.06 24.46 23.81
N ALA A 48 4.01 25.73 23.39
CA ALA A 48 3.16 26.17 22.29
C ALA A 48 3.44 25.41 20.98
N GLY A 49 4.72 25.13 20.68
CA GLY A 49 5.11 24.34 19.51
C GLY A 49 4.62 22.88 19.58
N GLN A 50 4.76 22.24 20.75
CA GLN A 50 4.22 20.90 20.97
C GLN A 50 2.70 20.88 20.82
N PHE A 51 1.99 21.86 21.39
CA PHE A 51 0.54 21.96 21.23
C PHE A 51 0.13 22.05 19.77
N ALA A 52 0.84 22.85 18.97
CA ALA A 52 0.60 22.95 17.54
C ALA A 52 0.78 21.61 16.82
N GLN A 53 1.82 20.83 17.18
CA GLN A 53 2.04 19.48 16.65
C GLN A 53 0.92 18.51 17.03
N TYR A 54 0.51 18.45 18.30
CA TYR A 54 -0.61 17.61 18.73
C TYR A 54 -1.90 17.96 17.98
N ARG A 55 -2.17 19.27 17.81
CA ARG A 55 -3.33 19.74 17.03
C ARG A 55 -3.26 19.30 15.56
N ALA A 56 -2.09 19.41 14.93
CA ALA A 56 -1.89 18.96 13.55
C ALA A 56 -2.11 17.46 13.40
N GLN A 57 -1.58 16.65 14.33
CA GLN A 57 -1.80 15.21 14.34
C GLN A 57 -3.27 14.82 14.60
N ALA A 58 -3.95 15.54 15.51
CA ALA A 58 -5.37 15.31 15.75
C ALA A 58 -6.23 15.62 14.51
N ARG A 59 -5.92 16.71 13.78
CA ARG A 59 -6.58 17.05 12.53
C ARG A 59 -6.37 15.97 11.47
N ARG A 60 -5.13 15.55 11.24
CA ARG A 60 -4.79 14.47 10.33
C ARG A 60 -5.50 13.16 10.69
N ALA A 61 -5.59 12.87 11.98
CA ALA A 61 -6.27 11.68 12.47
C ALA A 61 -7.78 11.71 12.15
N LEU A 62 -8.43 12.85 12.32
CA LEU A 62 -9.84 13.03 11.94
C LEU A 62 -10.05 12.94 10.43
N GLU A 63 -9.16 13.51 9.63
CA GLU A 63 -9.20 13.40 8.17
C GLU A 63 -9.06 11.95 7.69
N LEU A 64 -8.24 11.14 8.36
CA LEU A 64 -8.11 9.72 8.06
C LEU A 64 -9.26 8.85 8.60
N ALA A 65 -9.89 9.29 9.69
CA ALA A 65 -11.00 8.56 10.32
C ALA A 65 -12.34 8.79 9.61
N THR A 66 -12.47 9.88 8.86
CA THR A 66 -13.74 10.29 8.26
C THR A 66 -13.67 10.18 6.74
N VAL A 67 -14.78 9.80 6.12
CA VAL A 67 -14.93 9.75 4.66
C VAL A 67 -16.07 10.65 4.22
N ARG A 68 -16.07 11.06 2.95
CA ARG A 68 -17.11 11.88 2.34
C ARG A 68 -17.59 11.22 1.05
N GLY A 69 -18.89 11.36 0.76
CA GLY A 69 -19.48 10.86 -0.47
C GLY A 69 -19.55 9.35 -0.55
N ASP A 70 -19.81 8.87 -1.76
CA ASP A 70 -19.96 7.47 -2.07
C ASP A 70 -18.68 6.67 -1.90
N ARG A 71 -18.83 5.35 -1.77
CA ARG A 71 -17.70 4.45 -1.74
C ARG A 71 -16.87 4.62 -3.01
N PRO A 72 -15.58 5.00 -2.91
CA PRO A 72 -14.75 5.13 -4.09
C PRO A 72 -14.62 3.77 -4.81
N PRO A 73 -14.75 3.75 -6.13
CA PRO A 73 -14.60 2.51 -6.90
C PRO A 73 -13.17 1.99 -6.77
N PRO A 74 -12.99 0.69 -6.53
CA PRO A 74 -11.67 0.11 -6.47
C PRO A 74 -11.06 0.00 -7.86
N VAL A 75 -9.74 0.13 -7.92
CA VAL A 75 -8.92 -0.25 -9.08
C VAL A 75 -8.27 -1.59 -8.82
N TYR A 76 -8.09 -2.37 -9.88
CA TYR A 76 -7.55 -3.72 -9.82
C TYR A 76 -6.39 -3.88 -10.78
N TYR A 77 -5.40 -4.65 -10.35
CA TYR A 77 -4.35 -5.19 -11.21
C TYR A 77 -4.43 -6.71 -11.14
N GLY A 78 -4.61 -7.36 -12.26
CA GLY A 78 -4.63 -8.81 -12.37
C GLY A 78 -3.44 -9.28 -13.21
N LEU A 79 -2.48 -9.95 -12.62
CA LEU A 79 -1.24 -10.37 -13.26
C LEU A 79 -1.20 -11.90 -13.32
N SER A 80 -1.56 -12.45 -14.46
CA SER A 80 -1.36 -13.87 -14.73
C SER A 80 0.03 -14.09 -15.33
N MET A 81 0.75 -15.10 -14.84
CA MET A 81 2.04 -15.50 -15.41
C MET A 81 1.88 -16.29 -16.71
N ARG A 82 0.65 -16.66 -17.05
CA ARG A 82 0.35 -17.42 -18.25
C ARG A 82 0.84 -16.73 -19.51
N GLY A 83 1.57 -17.48 -20.33
CA GLY A 83 2.16 -17.00 -21.58
C GLY A 83 3.30 -15.99 -21.43
N PHE A 84 3.86 -15.83 -20.21
CA PHE A 84 5.01 -14.93 -20.03
C PHE A 84 6.24 -15.47 -20.74
N THR A 85 6.49 -16.77 -20.68
CA THR A 85 7.63 -17.41 -21.34
C THR A 85 7.58 -17.18 -22.84
N GLU A 86 6.42 -17.42 -23.49
CA GLU A 86 6.22 -17.18 -24.93
C GLU A 86 6.41 -15.71 -25.31
N ARG A 87 5.88 -14.79 -24.50
CA ARG A 87 6.05 -13.35 -24.73
C ARG A 87 7.50 -12.90 -24.64
N PHE A 88 8.28 -13.48 -23.73
CA PHE A 88 9.70 -13.19 -23.63
C PHE A 88 10.49 -13.78 -24.79
N GLU A 89 10.17 -14.99 -25.24
CA GLU A 89 10.77 -15.59 -26.44
C GLU A 89 10.50 -14.73 -27.68
N ALA A 90 9.25 -14.26 -27.85
CA ALA A 90 8.91 -13.34 -28.93
C ALA A 90 9.69 -12.01 -28.86
N LYS A 91 9.84 -11.45 -27.66
CA LYS A 91 10.68 -10.24 -27.44
C LYS A 91 12.14 -10.50 -27.75
N TYR A 92 12.67 -11.64 -27.34
CA TYR A 92 14.04 -12.03 -27.65
C TYR A 92 14.26 -12.18 -29.18
N ALA A 93 13.36 -12.89 -29.85
CA ALA A 93 13.40 -13.04 -31.30
C ALA A 93 13.35 -11.69 -32.03
N ALA A 94 12.47 -10.78 -31.58
CA ALA A 94 12.40 -9.43 -32.15
C ALA A 94 13.67 -8.60 -31.87
N ALA A 95 14.30 -8.75 -30.72
CA ALA A 95 15.55 -8.10 -30.36
C ALA A 95 16.68 -8.63 -31.26
N VAL A 96 16.79 -9.92 -31.45
CA VAL A 96 17.76 -10.56 -32.35
C VAL A 96 17.61 -10.05 -33.79
N LYS A 97 16.36 -9.97 -34.29
CA LYS A 97 16.09 -9.45 -35.63
C LYS A 97 16.58 -8.01 -35.78
N ARG A 98 16.22 -7.12 -34.86
CA ARG A 98 16.67 -5.71 -34.87
C ARG A 98 18.20 -5.58 -34.80
N THR A 99 18.82 -6.41 -33.97
CA THR A 99 20.26 -6.43 -33.83
C THR A 99 20.97 -6.84 -35.12
N ARG A 100 20.45 -7.87 -35.83
CA ARG A 100 21.00 -8.26 -37.15
C ARG A 100 20.89 -7.15 -38.17
N GLU A 101 19.75 -6.46 -38.24
CA GLU A 101 19.54 -5.30 -39.13
C GLU A 101 20.51 -4.15 -38.82
N LYS A 102 20.78 -3.88 -37.51
CA LYS A 102 21.73 -2.85 -37.10
C LYS A 102 23.17 -3.22 -37.43
N VAL A 103 23.57 -4.46 -37.20
CA VAL A 103 24.89 -4.99 -37.51
C VAL A 103 25.18 -4.89 -38.99
N GLN A 104 24.21 -5.23 -39.86
CA GLN A 104 24.35 -5.08 -41.30
C GLN A 104 24.58 -3.63 -41.75
N LYS A 105 23.98 -2.66 -41.04
CA LYS A 105 24.12 -1.23 -41.35
C LYS A 105 25.44 -0.63 -40.85
N GLU A 106 25.90 -1.09 -39.68
CA GLU A 106 27.02 -0.48 -38.95
C GLU A 106 28.34 -1.27 -39.05
N GLY A 107 28.36 -2.42 -39.72
CA GLY A 107 29.57 -3.22 -39.94
C GLY A 107 30.15 -3.85 -38.66
N LEU A 108 29.32 -4.04 -37.61
CA LEU A 108 29.71 -4.63 -36.34
C LEU A 108 29.79 -6.17 -36.40
N SER A 109 30.49 -6.78 -35.45
CA SER A 109 30.51 -8.25 -35.34
C SER A 109 29.15 -8.77 -34.88
N VAL A 110 28.53 -9.60 -35.74
CA VAL A 110 27.22 -10.23 -35.46
C VAL A 110 27.26 -11.08 -34.18
N GLU A 111 28.35 -11.80 -33.97
CA GLU A 111 28.48 -12.72 -32.83
C GLU A 111 28.53 -11.99 -31.50
N GLU A 112 29.31 -10.90 -31.41
CA GLU A 112 29.42 -10.11 -30.15
C GLU A 112 28.11 -9.46 -29.75
N VAL A 113 27.39 -8.89 -30.74
CA VAL A 113 26.12 -8.21 -30.45
C VAL A 113 25.01 -9.21 -30.11
N LEU A 114 24.97 -10.37 -30.79
CA LEU A 114 24.04 -11.45 -30.44
C LEU A 114 24.34 -12.06 -29.08
N LYS A 115 25.61 -12.19 -28.70
CA LYS A 115 26.02 -12.64 -27.36
C LYS A 115 25.53 -11.67 -26.30
N ALA A 116 25.75 -10.38 -26.48
CA ALA A 116 25.27 -9.35 -25.55
C ALA A 116 23.74 -9.34 -25.42
N GLU A 117 22.99 -9.50 -26.52
CA GLU A 117 21.53 -9.63 -26.45
C GLU A 117 21.10 -10.90 -25.70
N LYS A 118 21.74 -12.05 -25.97
CA LYS A 118 21.47 -13.31 -25.27
C LYS A 118 21.72 -13.20 -23.75
N GLU A 119 22.77 -12.49 -23.36
CA GLU A 119 23.08 -12.27 -21.95
C GLU A 119 22.00 -11.44 -21.23
N LYS A 120 21.39 -10.46 -21.91
CA LYS A 120 20.26 -9.67 -21.34
C LYS A 120 19.04 -10.53 -20.99
N PHE A 121 18.82 -11.60 -21.73
CA PHE A 121 17.69 -12.52 -21.55
C PHE A 121 18.09 -13.81 -20.84
N SER A 122 19.35 -13.94 -20.42
CA SER A 122 19.81 -15.15 -19.74
C SER A 122 19.19 -15.33 -18.36
N LEU A 123 18.92 -16.58 -18.02
CA LEU A 123 18.46 -16.97 -16.71
C LEU A 123 19.57 -16.71 -15.67
N ASN A 124 19.27 -15.90 -14.66
CA ASN A 124 20.11 -15.79 -13.47
C ASN A 124 19.43 -16.51 -12.30
N PRO A 125 19.93 -17.69 -11.89
CA PRO A 125 19.30 -18.47 -10.84
C PRO A 125 19.28 -17.80 -9.45
N GLY A 126 20.05 -16.73 -9.26
CA GLY A 126 20.03 -15.90 -8.05
C GLY A 126 18.99 -14.78 -8.06
N ARG A 127 18.23 -14.63 -9.13
CA ARG A 127 17.16 -13.63 -9.27
C ARG A 127 15.84 -14.31 -9.53
N ALA A 128 14.72 -13.61 -9.33
CA ALA A 128 13.43 -14.10 -9.78
C ALA A 128 13.41 -14.23 -11.31
N TYR A 129 12.79 -15.27 -11.82
CA TYR A 129 12.66 -15.55 -13.24
C TYR A 129 11.34 -16.23 -13.56
N PHE A 130 10.88 -16.09 -14.80
CA PHE A 130 9.72 -16.80 -15.29
C PHE A 130 10.13 -18.21 -15.73
N LYS A 131 9.26 -19.16 -15.44
CA LYS A 131 9.47 -20.59 -15.80
C LYS A 131 8.17 -21.21 -16.22
N ASP A 132 8.22 -22.00 -17.29
CA ASP A 132 7.19 -22.94 -17.65
C ASP A 132 7.52 -24.30 -16.98
N LEU A 133 6.65 -24.78 -16.11
CA LEU A 133 6.84 -26.04 -15.37
C LEU A 133 6.71 -27.28 -16.27
N VAL A 134 6.03 -27.17 -17.43
CA VAL A 134 5.83 -28.28 -18.37
C VAL A 134 7.09 -28.49 -19.22
N THR A 135 7.58 -27.42 -19.82
CA THR A 135 8.75 -27.48 -20.71
C THR A 135 10.07 -27.37 -19.94
N GLY A 136 10.04 -26.88 -18.72
CA GLY A 136 11.23 -26.58 -17.92
C GLY A 136 11.98 -25.33 -18.38
N GLN A 137 11.52 -24.65 -19.44
CA GLN A 137 12.15 -23.43 -19.94
C GLN A 137 12.01 -22.30 -18.93
N GLY A 138 13.07 -21.50 -18.80
CA GLY A 138 13.09 -20.36 -17.90
C GLY A 138 13.75 -19.15 -18.53
N ILE A 139 13.20 -17.98 -18.30
CA ILE A 139 13.69 -16.69 -18.82
C ILE A 139 13.74 -15.67 -17.70
N GLY A 140 14.89 -15.01 -17.58
CA GLY A 140 15.04 -13.86 -16.70
C GLY A 140 14.18 -12.68 -17.16
N PRO A 141 13.50 -11.96 -16.25
CA PRO A 141 12.79 -10.76 -16.61
C PRO A 141 13.78 -9.73 -17.16
N SER A 142 13.62 -9.35 -18.43
CA SER A 142 14.38 -8.24 -18.96
C SER A 142 13.83 -6.94 -18.40
N TRP A 143 14.64 -6.24 -17.65
CA TRP A 143 14.33 -4.90 -17.19
C TRP A 143 14.73 -3.89 -18.25
N SER A 144 13.76 -3.22 -18.84
CA SER A 144 14.02 -1.93 -19.45
C SER A 144 13.44 -0.86 -18.53
N TYR A 145 14.30 -0.04 -18.02
CA TYR A 145 14.02 1.09 -17.16
C TYR A 145 13.42 2.25 -17.93
N ASN A 146 12.16 2.18 -18.28
CA ASN A 146 11.51 3.31 -18.91
C ASN A 146 10.26 3.76 -18.14
N GLY A 147 10.36 3.76 -16.83
CA GLY A 147 9.33 4.31 -15.95
C GLY A 147 7.95 3.69 -16.17
N ALA A 148 6.93 4.52 -16.13
CA ALA A 148 5.53 4.12 -16.24
C ALA A 148 5.15 3.41 -17.56
N LYS A 149 5.98 3.45 -18.60
CA LYS A 149 5.72 2.77 -19.89
C LYS A 149 5.60 1.25 -19.75
N HIS A 150 6.13 0.67 -18.69
CA HIS A 150 6.10 -0.78 -18.44
C HIS A 150 5.26 -1.14 -17.22
N ALA A 151 4.66 -0.15 -16.58
CA ALA A 151 3.76 -0.38 -15.48
C ALA A 151 2.50 -1.13 -15.94
N TRP A 152 1.96 -1.93 -15.07
CA TRP A 152 0.66 -2.56 -15.27
C TRP A 152 -0.42 -1.50 -15.22
N THR A 153 -1.38 -1.58 -16.13
CA THR A 153 -2.52 -0.67 -16.16
C THR A 153 -3.63 -1.22 -15.27
N PRO A 154 -4.16 -0.42 -14.33
CA PRO A 154 -5.29 -0.82 -13.52
C PRO A 154 -6.59 -0.89 -14.33
N THR A 155 -7.52 -1.71 -13.86
CA THR A 155 -8.89 -1.81 -14.38
C THR A 155 -9.89 -1.48 -13.29
N THR A 156 -11.08 -1.00 -13.64
CA THR A 156 -12.18 -0.78 -12.69
C THR A 156 -13.03 -2.04 -12.49
N THR A 157 -12.91 -3.00 -13.40
CA THR A 157 -13.59 -4.29 -13.28
C THR A 157 -12.69 -5.29 -12.57
N LYS A 158 -13.22 -6.00 -11.57
CA LYS A 158 -12.47 -7.03 -10.86
C LYS A 158 -12.05 -8.13 -11.84
N PRO A 159 -10.75 -8.45 -11.93
CA PRO A 159 -10.27 -9.51 -12.80
C PRO A 159 -10.84 -10.88 -12.39
N GLU A 160 -11.18 -11.70 -13.36
CA GLU A 160 -11.45 -13.11 -13.11
C GLU A 160 -10.16 -13.82 -12.70
N VAL A 161 -10.27 -14.68 -11.70
CA VAL A 161 -9.14 -15.51 -11.28
C VAL A 161 -8.90 -16.60 -12.33
N PRO A 162 -7.76 -16.58 -13.02
CA PRO A 162 -7.49 -17.58 -14.06
C PRO A 162 -7.30 -18.97 -13.44
N PRO A 163 -7.53 -20.05 -14.22
CA PRO A 163 -7.09 -21.38 -13.83
C PRO A 163 -5.61 -21.40 -13.45
N VAL A 164 -5.20 -22.37 -12.62
CA VAL A 164 -3.78 -22.55 -12.27
C VAL A 164 -2.98 -22.74 -13.54
N SER A 165 -1.88 -22.00 -13.67
CA SER A 165 -1.02 -22.02 -14.85
C SER A 165 0.31 -22.74 -14.55
N PRO A 166 0.86 -23.48 -15.50
CA PRO A 166 2.23 -23.98 -15.41
C PRO A 166 3.27 -22.87 -15.54
N ASP A 167 2.90 -21.73 -16.14
CA ASP A 167 3.75 -20.54 -16.20
C ASP A 167 3.77 -19.86 -14.84
N ILE A 168 4.93 -19.76 -14.25
CA ILE A 168 5.16 -19.19 -12.93
C ILE A 168 6.26 -18.13 -12.94
N VAL A 169 6.26 -17.26 -11.95
CA VAL A 169 7.48 -16.60 -11.51
C VAL A 169 8.06 -17.40 -10.34
N MET A 170 9.30 -17.83 -10.49
CA MET A 170 10.06 -18.49 -9.45
C MET A 170 10.91 -17.47 -8.72
N ILE A 171 10.82 -17.43 -7.38
CA ILE A 171 11.57 -16.51 -6.52
C ILE A 171 12.46 -17.31 -5.60
N PRO A 172 13.77 -17.45 -5.92
CA PRO A 172 14.74 -18.09 -5.05
C PRO A 172 14.91 -17.36 -3.71
N ALA A 173 15.52 -17.99 -2.74
CA ALA A 173 15.87 -17.36 -1.47
C ALA A 173 16.68 -16.07 -1.71
N ASN A 174 16.33 -15.01 -0.97
CA ASN A 174 16.88 -13.65 -1.08
C ASN A 174 16.59 -12.89 -2.37
N ALA A 175 15.96 -13.53 -3.37
CA ALA A 175 15.50 -12.86 -4.59
C ALA A 175 14.19 -12.08 -4.38
N ARG A 176 13.87 -11.24 -5.35
CA ARG A 176 12.65 -10.43 -5.36
C ARG A 176 12.02 -10.41 -6.74
N TYR A 177 10.70 -10.47 -6.77
CA TYR A 177 9.90 -10.16 -7.94
C TYR A 177 9.37 -8.73 -7.83
N ILE A 178 9.48 -7.95 -8.91
CA ILE A 178 9.10 -6.54 -8.94
C ILE A 178 7.89 -6.37 -9.84
N ILE A 179 6.91 -5.62 -9.36
CA ILE A 179 5.66 -5.32 -10.06
C ILE A 179 5.53 -3.80 -10.12
N ASP A 180 5.70 -3.22 -11.31
CA ASP A 180 5.50 -1.79 -11.52
C ASP A 180 4.00 -1.50 -11.70
N VAL A 181 3.47 -0.61 -10.87
CA VAL A 181 2.05 -0.22 -10.87
C VAL A 181 1.84 1.23 -11.36
N GLY A 182 2.91 1.91 -11.72
CA GLY A 182 2.84 3.30 -12.21
C GLY A 182 2.37 4.26 -11.15
N ASP A 183 1.39 5.08 -11.50
CA ASP A 183 0.75 6.09 -10.64
C ASP A 183 -0.76 5.81 -10.42
N GLY A 184 -1.22 4.62 -10.82
CA GLY A 184 -2.64 4.28 -10.84
C GLY A 184 -3.24 3.87 -9.49
N LEU A 185 -2.44 3.81 -8.41
CA LEU A 185 -2.97 3.51 -7.08
C LEU A 185 -3.65 4.74 -6.45
N PRO A 186 -4.80 4.56 -5.75
CA PRO A 186 -5.45 5.64 -5.03
C PRO A 186 -4.61 6.15 -3.85
N ASP A 187 -4.92 7.36 -3.37
CA ASP A 187 -4.17 8.01 -2.31
C ASP A 187 -4.54 7.54 -0.91
N VAL A 188 -5.75 7.07 -0.73
CA VAL A 188 -6.32 6.72 0.57
C VAL A 188 -7.02 5.37 0.54
N GLY A 189 -7.24 4.82 1.72
CA GLY A 189 -7.90 3.53 1.91
C GLY A 189 -6.93 2.39 2.15
N ASN A 190 -7.44 1.18 2.13
CA ASN A 190 -6.65 -0.04 2.24
C ASN A 190 -6.40 -0.62 0.87
N MET A 191 -5.30 -1.30 0.72
CA MET A 191 -4.94 -2.04 -0.47
C MET A 191 -4.72 -3.50 -0.08
N ARG A 192 -5.25 -4.42 -0.87
CA ARG A 192 -4.98 -5.85 -0.74
C ARG A 192 -4.11 -6.32 -1.88
N VAL A 193 -2.95 -6.88 -1.54
CA VAL A 193 -2.07 -7.58 -2.47
C VAL A 193 -2.24 -9.08 -2.24
N ARG A 194 -2.84 -9.78 -3.18
CA ARG A 194 -3.12 -11.21 -3.11
C ARG A 194 -2.27 -11.95 -4.13
N ILE A 195 -1.66 -13.04 -3.71
CA ILE A 195 -0.85 -13.90 -4.57
C ILE A 195 -1.39 -15.34 -4.51
N ARG A 196 -1.34 -16.04 -5.63
CA ARG A 196 -1.51 -17.50 -5.64
C ARG A 196 -0.13 -18.13 -5.74
N ALA A 197 0.27 -18.82 -4.67
CA ALA A 197 1.63 -19.26 -4.48
C ALA A 197 1.70 -20.68 -3.89
N ALA A 198 2.82 -21.36 -4.15
CA ALA A 198 3.18 -22.63 -3.54
C ALA A 198 4.68 -22.70 -3.30
N ARG A 199 5.13 -23.66 -2.52
CA ARG A 199 6.54 -24.06 -2.47
C ARG A 199 6.97 -24.49 -3.86
N TYR A 200 8.21 -24.24 -4.22
CA TYR A 200 8.68 -24.64 -5.55
C TYR A 200 8.96 -26.16 -5.63
N SER A 201 9.39 -26.77 -4.54
CA SER A 201 9.64 -28.21 -4.46
C SER A 201 8.90 -28.84 -3.28
N ALA A 202 8.34 -30.03 -3.50
CA ALA A 202 7.71 -30.84 -2.46
C ALA A 202 8.72 -31.43 -1.47
N GLU A 203 9.97 -31.64 -1.91
CA GLU A 203 11.05 -32.23 -1.11
C GLU A 203 11.67 -31.25 -0.11
N GLU A 204 11.40 -29.95 -0.27
CA GLU A 204 11.90 -28.91 0.65
C GLU A 204 11.26 -29.07 2.03
N LYS A 205 12.11 -29.32 3.06
CA LYS A 205 11.68 -29.45 4.46
C LYS A 205 11.21 -28.12 5.10
N HIS A 206 11.59 -27.00 4.51
CA HIS A 206 11.28 -25.68 5.03
C HIS A 206 10.36 -24.92 4.08
N SER A 207 9.40 -24.21 4.65
CA SER A 207 8.53 -23.35 3.88
C SER A 207 9.19 -22.00 3.61
N PRO A 208 9.10 -21.46 2.37
CA PRO A 208 9.60 -20.14 2.08
C PRO A 208 8.77 -19.05 2.75
N THR A 209 9.43 -17.93 3.08
CA THR A 209 8.81 -16.77 3.71
C THR A 209 8.91 -15.57 2.79
N LEU A 210 7.77 -14.95 2.50
CA LEU A 210 7.65 -13.80 1.63
C LEU A 210 7.39 -12.53 2.43
N ARG A 211 8.01 -11.44 1.99
CA ARG A 211 7.82 -10.09 2.51
C ARG A 211 7.47 -9.15 1.39
N LEU A 212 6.47 -8.31 1.64
CA LEU A 212 6.06 -7.26 0.71
C LEU A 212 6.83 -5.97 1.02
N TYR A 213 7.32 -5.34 -0.04
CA TYR A 213 7.86 -3.98 -0.02
C TYR A 213 7.08 -3.13 -1.02
N PHE A 214 6.93 -1.87 -0.69
CA PHE A 214 6.45 -0.85 -1.59
C PHE A 214 7.51 0.21 -1.78
N GLY A 215 7.63 0.73 -2.98
CA GLY A 215 8.63 1.73 -3.27
C GLY A 215 8.28 2.56 -4.49
N ASN A 216 9.14 3.52 -4.75
CA ASN A 216 9.05 4.37 -5.91
C ASN A 216 10.41 4.54 -6.59
N GLN A 217 10.34 4.89 -7.86
CA GLN A 217 11.49 5.21 -8.69
C GLN A 217 11.36 6.66 -9.12
N ALA A 218 12.27 7.52 -8.67
CA ALA A 218 12.31 8.92 -9.03
C ALA A 218 13.23 9.20 -10.25
N SER A 219 14.22 8.33 -10.49
CA SER A 219 15.14 8.40 -11.63
C SER A 219 15.63 7.00 -12.01
N ASN A 220 16.41 6.88 -13.09
CA ASN A 220 16.93 5.60 -13.56
C ASN A 220 17.67 4.82 -12.48
N ASP A 221 18.39 5.51 -11.60
CA ASP A 221 19.27 4.89 -10.58
C ASP A 221 18.71 5.02 -9.16
N SER A 222 17.67 5.83 -8.97
CA SER A 222 17.12 6.13 -7.64
C SER A 222 15.85 5.32 -7.38
N ARG A 223 16.00 4.26 -6.61
CA ARG A 223 14.91 3.42 -6.11
C ARG A 223 14.92 3.36 -4.60
N VAL A 224 13.77 3.61 -4.01
CA VAL A 224 13.55 3.43 -2.58
C VAL A 224 12.41 2.43 -2.42
N ALA A 225 12.62 1.42 -1.58
CA ALA A 225 11.56 0.50 -1.20
C ALA A 225 11.60 0.25 0.30
N VAL A 226 10.47 0.38 0.95
CA VAL A 226 10.26 0.15 2.37
C VAL A 226 9.32 -1.03 2.58
N ARG A 227 9.43 -1.71 3.71
CA ARG A 227 8.52 -2.79 4.05
C ARG A 227 7.09 -2.26 4.04
N ALA A 228 6.21 -2.95 3.31
CA ALA A 228 4.77 -2.74 3.31
C ALA A 228 4.10 -3.97 3.91
N GLY A 229 3.03 -3.77 4.65
CA GLY A 229 2.37 -4.86 5.39
C GLY A 229 3.06 -5.18 6.72
N GLU A 230 2.22 -5.59 7.67
CA GLU A 230 2.63 -5.78 9.08
C GLU A 230 3.35 -7.11 9.31
N HIS A 231 3.05 -8.13 8.50
CA HIS A 231 3.55 -9.50 8.69
C HIS A 231 4.17 -10.09 7.42
N ASP A 232 5.03 -11.06 7.62
CA ASP A 232 5.58 -11.87 6.54
C ASP A 232 4.65 -13.09 6.32
N ILE A 233 4.59 -13.58 5.09
CA ILE A 233 3.77 -14.73 4.72
C ILE A 233 4.65 -15.97 4.59
N THR A 234 4.35 -17.02 5.33
CA THR A 234 4.95 -18.33 5.14
C THR A 234 4.10 -19.13 4.14
N VAL A 235 4.70 -19.51 3.01
CA VAL A 235 4.03 -20.29 1.96
C VAL A 235 4.16 -21.77 2.25
N THR A 236 3.06 -22.39 2.65
CA THR A 236 3.00 -23.80 3.03
C THR A 236 2.40 -24.70 1.95
N ALA A 237 1.70 -24.12 0.98
CA ALA A 237 1.01 -24.84 -0.08
C ALA A 237 1.94 -25.78 -0.85
N HIS A 238 1.42 -26.97 -1.22
CA HIS A 238 2.12 -27.93 -2.04
C HIS A 238 2.32 -27.41 -3.47
N PRO A 239 3.42 -27.73 -4.17
CA PRO A 239 3.68 -27.29 -5.53
C PRO A 239 2.51 -27.52 -6.51
N ASP A 240 1.86 -28.65 -6.44
CA ASP A 240 0.74 -29.02 -7.32
C ASP A 240 -0.60 -28.42 -6.92
N LYS A 241 -0.68 -27.80 -5.72
CA LYS A 241 -1.90 -27.18 -5.21
C LYS A 241 -1.60 -25.80 -4.62
N PRO A 242 -1.34 -24.81 -5.47
CA PRO A 242 -1.07 -23.46 -5.02
C PRO A 242 -2.30 -22.84 -4.33
N GLU A 243 -2.06 -22.07 -3.28
CA GLU A 243 -3.08 -21.42 -2.46
C GLU A 243 -2.94 -19.91 -2.49
N PHE A 244 -4.01 -19.22 -2.10
CA PHE A 244 -4.01 -17.77 -2.02
C PHE A 244 -3.51 -17.27 -0.67
N TYR A 245 -2.61 -16.31 -0.72
CA TYR A 245 -2.08 -15.55 0.40
C TYR A 245 -2.27 -14.06 0.12
N HIS A 246 -2.38 -13.22 1.14
CA HIS A 246 -2.54 -11.79 0.93
C HIS A 246 -1.89 -10.94 2.03
N TRP A 247 -1.56 -9.71 1.67
CA TRP A 247 -1.22 -8.62 2.57
C TRP A 247 -2.29 -7.55 2.45
N ASP A 248 -2.72 -7.02 3.59
CA ASP A 248 -3.49 -5.80 3.65
C ASP A 248 -2.56 -4.66 4.07
N VAL A 249 -2.57 -3.60 3.27
CA VAL A 249 -1.66 -2.45 3.42
C VAL A 249 -2.48 -1.18 3.41
N ARG A 250 -2.22 -0.29 4.37
CA ARG A 250 -2.85 1.02 4.36
C ARG A 250 -2.05 1.96 3.47
N LEU A 251 -2.73 2.55 2.50
CA LEU A 251 -2.11 3.50 1.57
C LEU A 251 -1.55 4.73 2.28
N SER A 252 -2.13 5.12 3.41
CA SER A 252 -1.66 6.23 4.25
C SER A 252 -0.37 5.93 5.05
N GLU A 253 0.03 4.66 5.15
CA GLU A 253 1.22 4.23 5.91
C GLU A 253 2.44 3.98 5.03
N ILE A 254 2.26 3.96 3.71
CA ILE A 254 3.35 3.79 2.76
C ILE A 254 3.83 5.13 2.20
N ALA A 255 5.14 5.23 1.96
CA ALA A 255 5.73 6.42 1.37
C ALA A 255 5.39 6.46 -0.13
N ARG A 256 4.42 7.32 -0.48
CA ARG A 256 3.98 7.53 -1.86
C ARG A 256 5.00 8.39 -2.61
N ASN A 257 5.07 8.18 -3.92
CA ASN A 257 5.89 9.05 -4.77
C ASN A 257 5.27 10.45 -4.84
N ALA A 258 6.00 11.46 -4.38
CA ALA A 258 5.54 12.85 -4.40
C ALA A 258 5.28 13.38 -5.83
N TYR A 259 5.89 12.76 -6.82
CA TYR A 259 5.80 13.16 -8.24
C TYR A 259 4.85 12.29 -9.06
N ARG A 260 4.06 11.41 -8.45
CA ARG A 260 3.26 10.38 -9.15
C ARG A 260 2.25 10.92 -10.17
N HIS A 261 1.78 12.14 -10.00
CA HIS A 261 0.82 12.77 -10.92
C HIS A 261 1.46 13.83 -11.84
N ILE A 262 2.78 13.94 -11.82
CA ILE A 262 3.51 14.91 -12.66
C ILE A 262 3.92 14.22 -13.95
N THR A 263 3.29 14.60 -15.06
CA THR A 263 3.52 14.02 -16.38
C THR A 263 4.76 14.55 -17.09
N THR A 264 5.33 15.67 -16.65
CA THR A 264 6.46 16.35 -17.30
C THR A 264 7.45 16.86 -16.26
N LEU A 265 8.49 16.08 -16.01
CA LEU A 265 9.68 16.48 -15.24
C LEU A 265 10.90 16.50 -16.15
N GLY A 266 10.81 17.22 -17.27
CA GLY A 266 11.89 17.26 -18.26
C GLY A 266 12.19 15.87 -18.82
N ASP A 267 13.49 15.51 -18.91
CA ASP A 267 13.97 14.21 -19.42
C ASP A 267 13.92 13.07 -18.38
N LEU A 268 13.37 13.31 -17.19
CA LEU A 268 13.25 12.26 -16.16
C LEU A 268 12.20 11.23 -16.60
N PRO A 269 12.46 9.93 -16.38
CA PRO A 269 11.44 8.91 -16.58
C PRO A 269 10.24 9.21 -15.68
N ASN A 270 9.03 8.96 -16.19
CA ASN A 270 7.82 9.14 -15.41
C ASN A 270 7.95 8.39 -14.09
N PRO A 271 7.67 9.06 -12.96
CA PRO A 271 7.76 8.44 -11.65
C PRO A 271 6.85 7.21 -11.60
N ALA A 272 7.40 6.08 -11.17
CA ALA A 272 6.64 4.85 -11.04
C ALA A 272 6.67 4.33 -9.60
N GLU A 273 5.52 3.90 -9.13
CA GLU A 273 5.40 3.11 -7.90
C GLU A 273 5.48 1.62 -8.23
N PHE A 274 6.04 0.84 -7.31
CA PHE A 274 6.21 -0.60 -7.52
C PHE A 274 6.13 -1.39 -6.22
N PHE A 275 5.84 -2.68 -6.35
CA PHE A 275 5.94 -3.67 -5.28
C PHE A 275 7.15 -4.56 -5.48
N HIS A 276 7.76 -4.97 -4.36
CA HIS A 276 8.68 -6.10 -4.32
C HIS A 276 8.06 -7.20 -3.48
N ILE A 277 7.88 -8.37 -4.06
CA ILE A 277 7.62 -9.61 -3.34
C ILE A 277 8.97 -10.29 -3.18
N ARG A 278 9.53 -10.26 -1.98
CA ARG A 278 10.85 -10.78 -1.68
C ARG A 278 10.76 -12.07 -0.88
N ASN A 279 11.48 -13.08 -1.32
CA ASN A 279 11.71 -14.28 -0.51
C ASN A 279 12.81 -14.00 0.51
N VAL A 280 12.42 -13.89 1.79
CA VAL A 280 13.32 -13.54 2.91
C VAL A 280 13.73 -14.76 3.72
N SER A 281 13.56 -15.96 3.17
CA SER A 281 13.90 -17.21 3.84
C SER A 281 15.39 -17.30 4.15
N SER A 282 15.72 -17.78 5.32
CA SER A 282 17.11 -18.05 5.74
C SER A 282 17.69 -19.33 5.10
N LYS A 283 16.83 -20.20 4.58
CA LYS A 283 17.19 -21.45 3.88
C LYS A 283 17.10 -21.25 2.37
N LYS A 284 17.79 -22.10 1.61
CA LYS A 284 17.75 -22.09 0.14
C LYS A 284 16.46 -22.74 -0.37
N VAL A 285 15.33 -22.12 -0.05
CA VAL A 285 14.00 -22.55 -0.49
C VAL A 285 13.42 -21.55 -1.46
N ALA A 286 12.70 -22.01 -2.47
CA ALA A 286 12.11 -21.17 -3.49
C ALA A 286 10.58 -21.21 -3.43
N VAL A 287 9.96 -20.14 -3.92
CA VAL A 287 8.51 -20.04 -4.07
C VAL A 287 8.14 -19.88 -5.53
N GLN A 288 7.02 -20.46 -5.92
CA GLN A 288 6.38 -20.25 -7.22
C GLN A 288 5.11 -19.45 -7.05
N ILE A 289 4.88 -18.48 -7.96
CA ILE A 289 3.67 -17.66 -8.03
C ILE A 289 3.18 -17.67 -9.48
N ASP A 290 1.92 -18.01 -9.71
CA ASP A 290 1.32 -18.00 -11.05
C ASP A 290 0.33 -16.86 -11.27
N TYR A 291 -0.14 -16.22 -10.17
CA TYR A 291 -1.09 -15.11 -10.24
C TYR A 291 -0.89 -14.12 -9.10
N VAL A 292 -0.99 -12.84 -9.44
CA VAL A 292 -0.99 -11.74 -8.48
C VAL A 292 -2.19 -10.85 -8.76
N GLU A 293 -2.91 -10.45 -7.72
CA GLU A 293 -4.01 -9.50 -7.77
C GLU A 293 -3.75 -8.38 -6.77
N ILE A 294 -3.92 -7.13 -7.22
CA ILE A 294 -3.88 -5.97 -6.34
C ILE A 294 -5.22 -5.26 -6.47
N ALA A 295 -5.84 -4.95 -5.35
CA ALA A 295 -7.09 -4.21 -5.28
C ALA A 295 -6.95 -3.02 -4.33
N ALA A 296 -7.35 -1.82 -4.77
CA ALA A 296 -7.30 -0.58 -3.99
C ALA A 296 -8.29 0.47 -4.51
N PRO A 297 -8.98 1.24 -3.64
CA PRO A 297 -9.05 1.02 -2.21
C PRO A 297 -10.01 -0.13 -1.87
N THR A 298 -9.69 -0.86 -0.81
CA THR A 298 -10.57 -1.88 -0.25
C THR A 298 -11.12 -1.40 1.08
N PHE A 299 -12.40 -1.66 1.33
CA PHE A 299 -13.07 -1.36 2.59
C PHE A 299 -13.93 -2.56 2.97
N ASP A 300 -13.85 -3.00 4.22
CA ASP A 300 -14.68 -4.10 4.72
C ASP A 300 -16.16 -3.68 4.77
N GLN A 301 -16.39 -2.43 5.10
CA GLN A 301 -17.73 -1.80 5.11
C GLN A 301 -17.62 -0.33 4.65
N TRP A 302 -18.73 0.23 4.19
CA TRP A 302 -18.82 1.65 3.89
C TRP A 302 -20.04 2.28 4.56
N PRO A 303 -19.90 3.40 5.26
CA PRO A 303 -18.64 4.05 5.65
C PRO A 303 -17.77 3.16 6.55
N PRO A 304 -16.43 3.39 6.60
CA PRO A 304 -15.52 2.64 7.48
C PRO A 304 -15.91 2.75 8.95
N GLU A 305 -15.55 1.76 9.76
CA GLU A 305 -15.82 1.75 11.21
C GLU A 305 -15.31 3.01 11.92
N SER A 306 -14.16 3.54 11.51
CA SER A 306 -13.62 4.79 12.04
C SER A 306 -14.57 5.98 11.86
N HIS A 307 -15.25 6.05 10.72
CA HIS A 307 -16.26 7.07 10.45
C HIS A 307 -17.51 6.86 11.31
N THR A 308 -18.03 5.64 11.36
CA THR A 308 -19.25 5.32 12.12
C THR A 308 -19.05 5.39 13.65
N ARG A 309 -17.81 5.33 14.14
CA ARG A 309 -17.46 5.62 15.53
C ARG A 309 -17.61 7.09 15.89
N ILE A 310 -17.51 8.00 14.93
CA ILE A 310 -17.67 9.44 15.11
C ILE A 310 -19.10 9.82 14.76
N PHE A 311 -19.56 9.46 13.57
CA PHE A 311 -20.87 9.79 13.04
C PHE A 311 -21.81 8.60 13.18
N LEU A 312 -22.94 8.84 13.81
CA LEU A 312 -23.97 7.83 14.03
C LEU A 312 -24.82 7.72 12.77
N GLY A 313 -24.97 6.54 12.21
CA GLY A 313 -25.73 6.35 10.97
C GLY A 313 -27.17 6.87 11.03
N GLY A 314 -27.65 7.34 9.90
CA GLY A 314 -29.04 7.25 9.46
C GLY A 314 -30.07 8.28 9.93
N GLN A 315 -29.77 9.41 10.61
CA GLN A 315 -30.86 10.33 11.01
C GLN A 315 -30.53 11.84 11.02
N GLY A 316 -29.53 12.28 10.26
CA GLY A 316 -29.12 13.70 10.24
C GLY A 316 -30.09 14.66 9.57
N LYS A 317 -30.85 14.21 8.56
CA LYS A 317 -31.71 15.08 7.72
C LYS A 317 -32.91 15.69 8.45
N ALA A 318 -33.52 14.97 9.38
CA ALA A 318 -34.77 15.42 10.00
C ALA A 318 -34.55 16.47 11.12
N ASN A 319 -33.42 16.42 11.84
CA ASN A 319 -33.09 17.39 12.87
C ASN A 319 -31.57 17.46 13.09
N GLU A 320 -30.91 18.28 12.30
CA GLU A 320 -29.46 18.44 12.25
C GLU A 320 -28.83 18.85 13.59
N GLU A 321 -29.47 19.76 14.32
CA GLU A 321 -28.97 20.21 15.61
C GLU A 321 -28.99 19.08 16.65
N LYS A 322 -30.09 18.33 16.69
CA LYS A 322 -30.23 17.18 17.61
C LYS A 322 -29.21 16.09 17.29
N TYR A 323 -28.97 15.85 16.00
CA TYR A 323 -27.96 14.91 15.54
C TYR A 323 -26.54 15.38 15.93
N ALA A 324 -26.19 16.63 15.61
CA ALA A 324 -24.89 17.22 15.97
C ALA A 324 -24.66 17.17 17.49
N ARG A 325 -25.68 17.47 18.30
CA ARG A 325 -25.63 17.34 19.77
C ARG A 325 -25.29 15.91 20.21
N LYS A 326 -25.93 14.91 19.60
CA LYS A 326 -25.69 13.50 19.92
C LYS A 326 -24.28 13.06 19.54
N VAL A 327 -23.82 13.45 18.36
CA VAL A 327 -22.43 13.18 17.88
C VAL A 327 -21.41 13.82 18.83
N LEU A 328 -21.56 15.12 19.11
CA LEU A 328 -20.67 15.85 20.00
C LEU A 328 -20.63 15.25 21.40
N MET A 329 -21.78 14.93 21.98
CA MET A 329 -21.87 14.33 23.29
C MET A 329 -21.10 13.01 23.38
N GLN A 330 -21.27 12.12 22.40
CA GLN A 330 -20.58 10.83 22.38
C GLN A 330 -19.08 10.98 22.13
N PHE A 331 -18.70 11.81 21.16
CA PHE A 331 -17.30 12.03 20.83
C PHE A 331 -16.56 12.71 21.99
N MET A 332 -17.11 13.77 22.58
CA MET A 332 -16.52 14.48 23.71
C MET A 332 -16.39 13.57 24.95
N ARG A 333 -17.39 12.73 25.23
CA ARG A 333 -17.32 11.76 26.33
C ARG A 333 -16.12 10.82 26.18
N ARG A 334 -15.88 10.33 24.97
CA ARG A 334 -14.75 9.43 24.68
C ARG A 334 -13.42 10.18 24.68
N ALA A 335 -13.35 11.34 24.00
CA ALA A 335 -12.12 12.14 23.92
C ALA A 335 -11.67 12.68 25.27
N TRP A 336 -12.61 13.12 26.10
CA TRP A 336 -12.31 13.67 27.43
C TRP A 336 -12.31 12.65 28.54
N ARG A 337 -12.74 11.41 28.24
CA ARG A 337 -12.86 10.31 29.21
C ARG A 337 -13.72 10.70 30.47
N ARG A 338 -14.63 11.63 30.26
CA ARG A 338 -15.65 12.06 31.25
C ARG A 338 -16.93 12.48 30.52
N PRO A 339 -18.08 12.50 31.22
CA PRO A 339 -19.28 13.11 30.66
C PRO A 339 -19.03 14.58 30.32
N ALA A 340 -19.54 15.03 29.18
CA ALA A 340 -19.55 16.44 28.80
C ALA A 340 -20.76 17.12 29.45
N ALA A 341 -20.58 18.31 30.05
CA ALA A 341 -21.67 19.10 30.55
C ALA A 341 -22.51 19.69 29.40
N GLY A 342 -23.80 19.93 29.59
CA GLY A 342 -24.67 20.51 28.59
C GLY A 342 -24.14 21.82 28.01
N SER A 343 -23.63 22.69 28.88
CA SER A 343 -23.03 23.97 28.50
C SER A 343 -21.77 23.82 27.60
N GLU A 344 -20.97 22.78 27.84
CA GLU A 344 -19.79 22.49 26.99
C GLU A 344 -20.20 22.06 25.56
N ILE A 345 -21.29 21.25 25.47
CA ILE A 345 -21.87 20.84 24.21
C ILE A 345 -22.47 22.05 23.47
N ASP A 346 -23.21 22.93 24.19
CA ASP A 346 -23.82 24.12 23.62
C ASP A 346 -22.77 25.09 23.03
N GLN A 347 -21.63 25.25 23.71
CA GLN A 347 -20.51 26.01 23.18
C GLN A 347 -20.00 25.46 21.85
N LYS A 348 -19.91 24.13 21.71
CA LYS A 348 -19.47 23.48 20.48
C LYS A 348 -20.50 23.58 19.35
N LEU A 349 -21.79 23.49 19.69
CA LEU A 349 -22.87 23.72 18.73
C LEU A 349 -22.88 25.17 18.23
N THR A 350 -22.67 26.15 19.12
CA THR A 350 -22.52 27.55 18.73
C THR A 350 -21.35 27.78 17.79
N LEU A 351 -20.21 27.11 18.06
CA LEU A 351 -19.06 27.17 17.16
C LEU A 351 -19.38 26.51 15.80
N LEU A 352 -20.03 25.36 15.79
CA LEU A 352 -20.45 24.66 14.57
C LEU A 352 -21.36 25.58 13.72
N ALA A 353 -22.35 26.21 14.33
CA ALA A 353 -23.25 27.14 13.65
C ALA A 353 -22.51 28.33 13.01
N LYS A 354 -21.46 28.84 13.65
CA LYS A 354 -20.62 29.91 13.10
C LYS A 354 -19.74 29.46 11.95
N LEU A 355 -19.23 28.23 11.98
CA LEU A 355 -18.34 27.71 10.95
C LEU A 355 -19.08 27.16 9.73
N ARG A 356 -20.31 26.71 9.93
CA ARG A 356 -21.13 26.08 8.90
C ARG A 356 -21.25 26.88 7.57
N PRO A 357 -21.49 28.19 7.58
CA PRO A 357 -21.56 28.98 6.33
C PRO A 357 -20.24 29.06 5.56
N GLN A 358 -19.12 28.70 6.22
CA GLN A 358 -17.78 28.70 5.61
C GLN A 358 -17.40 27.32 5.03
N CYS A 359 -18.23 26.30 5.24
CA CYS A 359 -18.01 24.94 4.78
C CYS A 359 -19.05 24.60 3.72
N GLU A 360 -18.66 24.57 2.45
CA GLU A 360 -19.53 24.23 1.33
C GLU A 360 -20.03 22.78 1.43
N ASP A 361 -19.21 21.87 2.01
CA ASP A 361 -19.53 20.46 2.24
C ASP A 361 -19.69 20.17 3.73
N CYS A 362 -20.90 20.23 4.25
CA CYS A 362 -21.15 19.84 5.62
C CYS A 362 -21.13 18.31 5.76
N LEU A 363 -20.28 17.76 6.63
CA LEU A 363 -20.15 16.31 6.95
C LEU A 363 -21.50 15.66 7.35
N LEU A 364 -22.52 16.42 7.64
CA LEU A 364 -23.85 15.96 7.97
C LEU A 364 -24.64 15.41 6.77
N TYR A 365 -24.26 15.77 5.54
CA TYR A 365 -24.90 15.28 4.31
C TYR A 365 -24.33 13.94 3.80
N THR A 366 -23.19 13.50 4.30
CA THR A 366 -22.52 12.31 3.77
C THR A 366 -22.98 10.99 4.41
N SER A 367 -23.81 11.06 5.43
CA SER A 367 -24.33 9.84 6.08
C SER A 367 -25.47 9.16 5.31
N ASP A 368 -26.04 9.84 4.31
CA ASP A 368 -27.21 9.34 3.58
C ASP A 368 -26.91 8.47 2.35
N ALA A 369 -25.68 8.53 1.85
CA ALA A 369 -25.27 7.68 0.72
C ALA A 369 -25.05 6.21 1.08
N ALA A 370 -25.23 5.85 2.36
CA ALA A 370 -25.09 4.47 2.83
C ALA A 370 -26.43 3.71 2.93
N ASP A 371 -27.56 4.38 2.70
CA ASP A 371 -28.91 3.80 2.84
C ASP A 371 -29.60 3.54 1.47
N GLU A 372 -28.93 3.77 0.34
CA GLU A 372 -29.31 3.30 -1.01
C GLU A 372 -28.31 2.20 -1.48
#